data_bcb4aecf0ee8503dd18c5b19da4ce785
#
_entry.id   bcb4aecf0ee8503dd18c5b19da4ce785
#
_cell.length_a   1.000
_cell.length_b   1.000
_cell.length_c   1.000
_cell.angle_alpha   90.00
_cell.angle_beta   90.00
_cell.angle_gamma   90.00
#
_symmetry.space_group_name_H-M   'P 1'
#
loop_
_entity.id
_entity.type
_entity.pdbx_description
1 polymer ?
#
loop_
_entity_poly.entity_id
_entity_poly.type
_entity_poly.pdbx_seq_one_letter_code
_entity_poly.pdbx_strand_id
1 'polypeptide(L)'
;MYKRQEDHCKAIDLIIHKGRVGEVYNVGGHNEKRNIDIVELICKELGKPESLIVHVGDRKGHDMRYAIDPTKIHNELGWLPETKFEDGIKKTIQWYLDNKEWWETIISGEYQNYYEKMYSNR
;
A
#
# COMPACT_ATOMS: atom_id res chain seq x y z
N MET A 1 -2.92 -2.18 5.88
CA MET A 1 -4.16 -2.32 5.09
C MET A 1 -3.80 -2.24 3.62
N TYR A 2 -4.11 -3.28 2.85
CA TYR A 2 -3.68 -3.43 1.46
C TYR A 2 -4.87 -3.19 0.53
N LYS A 3 -4.78 -2.16 -0.31
CA LYS A 3 -5.72 -1.86 -1.40
C LYS A 3 -4.94 -1.33 -2.60
N ARG A 4 -5.43 -1.60 -3.79
CA ARG A 4 -4.82 -1.06 -5.00
C ARG A 4 -5.03 0.45 -5.09
N GLN A 5 -4.04 1.11 -5.68
CA GLN A 5 -4.09 2.55 -5.93
C GLN A 5 -5.31 2.95 -6.76
N GLU A 6 -5.64 2.17 -7.79
CA GLU A 6 -6.82 2.40 -8.64
C GLU A 6 -8.13 2.37 -7.86
N ASP A 7 -8.33 1.37 -6.99
CA ASP A 7 -9.51 1.30 -6.12
C ASP A 7 -9.59 2.50 -5.17
N HIS A 8 -8.43 2.95 -4.67
CA HIS A 8 -8.37 4.13 -3.81
C HIS A 8 -8.73 5.42 -4.57
N CYS A 9 -8.22 5.59 -5.78
CA CYS A 9 -8.54 6.74 -6.63
C CYS A 9 -10.02 6.76 -7.01
N LYS A 10 -10.62 5.62 -7.33
CA LYS A 10 -12.08 5.50 -7.59
C LYS A 10 -12.91 5.90 -6.37
N ALA A 11 -12.47 5.54 -5.16
CA ALA A 11 -13.15 5.97 -3.94
C ALA A 11 -13.11 7.49 -3.75
N ILE A 12 -11.93 8.10 -3.96
CA ILE A 12 -11.75 9.54 -3.84
C ILE A 12 -12.61 10.28 -4.87
N ASP A 13 -12.57 9.84 -6.12
CA ASP A 13 -13.37 10.41 -7.22
C ASP A 13 -14.87 10.36 -6.88
N LEU A 14 -15.34 9.21 -6.41
CA LEU A 14 -16.72 9.04 -6.01
C LEU A 14 -17.12 9.94 -4.84
N ILE A 15 -16.26 10.11 -3.83
CA ILE A 15 -16.50 10.99 -2.69
C ILE A 15 -16.59 12.44 -3.15
N ILE A 16 -15.71 12.89 -4.04
CA ILE A 16 -15.69 14.26 -4.57
C ILE A 16 -17.01 14.56 -5.30
N HIS A 17 -17.54 13.62 -6.08
CA HIS A 17 -18.71 13.85 -6.92
C HIS A 17 -20.05 13.55 -6.24
N LYS A 18 -20.09 12.64 -5.26
CA LYS A 18 -21.32 12.12 -4.67
C LYS A 18 -21.33 12.09 -3.14
N GLY A 19 -20.20 12.38 -2.51
CA GLY A 19 -20.12 12.42 -1.05
C GLY A 19 -20.89 13.60 -0.47
N ARG A 20 -21.38 13.44 0.75
CA ARG A 20 -22.04 14.53 1.49
C ARG A 20 -20.98 15.47 2.08
N VAL A 21 -21.16 16.76 1.87
CA VAL A 21 -20.26 17.79 2.43
C VAL A 21 -20.24 17.73 3.96
N GLY A 22 -19.04 17.77 4.54
CA GLY A 22 -18.83 17.71 5.99
C GLY A 22 -18.78 16.28 6.56
N GLU A 23 -18.95 15.23 5.72
CA GLU A 23 -18.90 13.84 6.16
C GLU A 23 -17.50 13.24 5.97
N VAL A 24 -17.19 12.25 6.81
CA VAL A 24 -15.94 11.47 6.72
C VAL A 24 -16.27 10.07 6.21
N TYR A 25 -15.49 9.60 5.25
CA TYR A 25 -15.60 8.27 4.66
C TYR A 25 -14.32 7.48 4.88
N ASN A 26 -14.43 6.32 5.52
CA ASN A 26 -13.33 5.37 5.60
C ASN A 26 -13.22 4.56 4.30
N VAL A 27 -12.03 4.53 3.72
CA VAL A 27 -11.74 3.77 2.50
C VAL A 27 -10.85 2.59 2.82
N GLY A 28 -11.43 1.41 2.90
CA GLY A 28 -10.77 0.16 3.28
C GLY A 28 -11.19 -1.02 2.43
N GLY A 29 -10.45 -2.13 2.51
CA GLY A 29 -10.66 -3.26 1.59
C GLY A 29 -10.82 -4.63 2.26
N HIS A 30 -11.19 -4.74 3.52
CA HIS A 30 -11.31 -6.04 4.24
C HIS A 30 -10.13 -7.01 4.02
N ASN A 31 -8.93 -6.47 3.74
CA ASN A 31 -7.73 -7.21 3.42
C ASN A 31 -6.75 -7.15 4.60
N GLU A 32 -7.14 -7.71 5.73
CA GLU A 32 -6.26 -7.85 6.87
C GLU A 32 -5.33 -9.05 6.65
N LYS A 33 -4.03 -8.79 6.59
CA LYS A 33 -2.99 -9.80 6.45
C LYS A 33 -1.87 -9.49 7.45
N ARG A 34 -1.26 -10.50 8.02
CA ARG A 34 -0.05 -10.33 8.82
C ARG A 34 1.11 -9.94 7.90
N ASN A 35 2.03 -9.12 8.40
CA ASN A 35 3.20 -8.74 7.60
C ASN A 35 3.99 -9.96 7.12
N ILE A 36 4.13 -10.98 7.96
CA ILE A 36 4.84 -12.21 7.59
C ILE A 36 4.17 -12.93 6.41
N ASP A 37 2.84 -13.05 6.40
CA ASP A 37 2.11 -13.71 5.30
C ASP A 37 2.36 -13.01 3.95
N ILE A 38 2.54 -11.68 3.98
CA ILE A 38 2.82 -10.90 2.77
C ILE A 38 4.25 -11.09 2.30
N VAL A 39 5.22 -11.08 3.22
CA VAL A 39 6.63 -11.28 2.88
C VAL A 39 6.87 -12.68 2.34
N GLU A 40 6.27 -13.71 2.95
CA GLU A 40 6.31 -15.10 2.46
C GLU A 40 5.70 -15.20 1.05
N LEU A 41 4.55 -14.55 0.82
CA LEU A 41 3.93 -14.51 -0.50
C LEU A 41 4.84 -13.84 -1.54
N ILE A 42 5.49 -12.73 -1.20
CA ILE A 42 6.43 -12.05 -2.10
C ILE A 42 7.62 -12.96 -2.43
N CYS A 43 8.22 -13.61 -1.42
CA CYS A 43 9.30 -14.57 -1.64
C CYS A 43 8.87 -15.68 -2.60
N LYS A 44 7.68 -16.25 -2.38
CA LYS A 44 7.11 -17.30 -3.21
C LYS A 44 6.90 -16.86 -4.67
N GLU A 45 6.26 -15.69 -4.88
CA GLU A 45 5.98 -15.17 -6.23
C GLU A 45 7.27 -14.82 -7.00
N LEU A 46 8.32 -14.41 -6.28
CA LEU A 46 9.63 -14.13 -6.86
C LEU A 46 10.55 -15.35 -6.98
N GLY A 47 10.12 -16.54 -6.53
CA GLY A 47 10.97 -17.73 -6.47
C GLY A 47 12.19 -17.57 -5.57
N LYS A 48 12.08 -16.80 -4.51
CA LYS A 48 13.15 -16.53 -3.54
C LYS A 48 12.97 -17.34 -2.25
N PRO A 49 14.07 -17.75 -1.61
CA PRO A 49 13.99 -18.53 -0.37
C PRO A 49 13.54 -17.65 0.80
N GLU A 50 12.78 -18.25 1.72
CA GLU A 50 12.35 -17.61 2.95
C GLU A 50 13.51 -17.25 3.89
N SER A 51 14.71 -17.80 3.69
CA SER A 51 15.91 -17.42 4.43
C SER A 51 16.33 -15.96 4.24
N LEU A 52 15.73 -15.25 3.28
CA LEU A 52 15.87 -13.79 3.12
C LEU A 52 15.06 -13.00 4.14
N ILE A 53 14.13 -13.64 4.85
CA ILE A 53 13.29 -12.98 5.85
C ILE A 53 14.10 -12.82 7.15
N VAL A 54 14.29 -11.59 7.58
CA VAL A 54 14.99 -11.27 8.81
C VAL A 54 14.03 -10.61 9.79
N HIS A 55 13.88 -11.21 10.97
CA HIS A 55 13.10 -10.61 12.07
C HIS A 55 13.95 -9.57 12.79
N VAL A 56 13.40 -8.37 12.91
CA VAL A 56 14.03 -7.25 13.62
C VAL A 56 13.19 -6.83 14.82
N GLY A 57 13.80 -6.08 15.75
CA GLY A 57 13.09 -5.52 16.90
C GLY A 57 11.96 -4.58 16.46
N ASP A 58 10.82 -4.68 17.12
CA ASP A 58 9.69 -3.81 16.80
C ASP A 58 9.93 -2.37 17.27
N ARG A 59 9.38 -1.40 16.57
CA ARG A 59 9.45 0.00 16.95
C ARG A 59 8.43 0.33 18.05
N LYS A 60 8.79 1.25 18.96
CA LYS A 60 7.87 1.73 19.99
C LYS A 60 6.66 2.44 19.35
N GLY A 61 5.45 2.14 19.84
CA GLY A 61 4.21 2.72 19.34
C GLY A 61 3.75 2.19 17.99
N HIS A 62 4.21 1.00 17.59
CA HIS A 62 3.75 0.35 16.37
C HIS A 62 2.32 -0.18 16.56
N ASP A 63 1.44 0.13 15.61
CA ASP A 63 0.08 -0.36 15.62
C ASP A 63 0.04 -1.88 15.37
N MET A 64 -0.61 -2.60 16.27
CA MET A 64 -0.75 -4.06 16.18
C MET A 64 -1.65 -4.50 15.03
N ARG A 65 -2.59 -3.65 14.61
CA ARG A 65 -3.60 -3.99 13.61
C ARG A 65 -4.13 -2.75 12.89
N TYR A 66 -4.23 -2.84 11.58
CA TYR A 66 -4.95 -1.90 10.74
C TYR A 66 -6.20 -2.56 10.18
N ALA A 67 -7.35 -2.26 10.77
CA ALA A 67 -8.65 -2.68 10.29
C ALA A 67 -9.51 -1.44 10.04
N ILE A 68 -9.89 -1.19 8.80
CA ILE A 68 -10.74 -0.07 8.43
C ILE A 68 -12.07 -0.61 7.94
N ASP A 69 -13.14 -0.12 8.54
CA ASP A 69 -14.51 -0.44 8.17
C ASP A 69 -15.00 0.50 7.04
N PRO A 70 -15.21 0.01 5.82
CA PRO A 70 -15.74 0.79 4.70
C PRO A 70 -17.27 0.76 4.60
N THR A 71 -17.99 0.29 5.61
CA THR A 71 -19.44 0.09 5.55
C THR A 71 -20.19 1.36 5.17
N LYS A 72 -19.78 2.53 5.71
CA LYS A 72 -20.44 3.81 5.40
C LYS A 72 -20.32 4.19 3.92
N ILE A 73 -19.12 4.14 3.37
CA ILE A 73 -18.93 4.48 1.95
C ILE A 73 -19.65 3.50 1.03
N HIS A 74 -19.71 2.22 1.41
CA HIS A 74 -20.48 1.23 0.68
C HIS A 74 -21.97 1.54 0.69
N ASN A 75 -22.56 1.75 1.86
CA ASN A 75 -23.98 1.97 2.01
C ASN A 75 -24.47 3.29 1.38
N GLU A 76 -23.66 4.35 1.48
CA GLU A 76 -24.07 5.67 1.00
C GLU A 76 -23.69 5.91 -0.47
N LEU A 77 -22.56 5.39 -0.93
CA LEU A 77 -22.02 5.66 -2.26
C LEU A 77 -21.85 4.42 -3.14
N GLY A 78 -22.14 3.23 -2.62
CA GLY A 78 -22.05 1.97 -3.36
C GLY A 78 -20.62 1.50 -3.66
N TRP A 79 -19.59 2.11 -3.03
CA TRP A 79 -18.21 1.77 -3.31
C TRP A 79 -17.75 0.52 -2.55
N LEU A 80 -17.06 -0.37 -3.27
CA LEU A 80 -16.24 -1.45 -2.73
C LEU A 80 -14.98 -1.59 -3.60
N PRO A 81 -13.86 -2.08 -3.03
CA PRO A 81 -12.69 -2.37 -3.83
C PRO A 81 -12.96 -3.54 -4.78
N GLU A 82 -12.59 -3.39 -6.04
CA GLU A 82 -12.80 -4.39 -7.09
C GLU A 82 -11.65 -5.41 -7.14
N THR A 83 -10.46 -4.98 -6.72
CA THR A 83 -9.25 -5.81 -6.81
C THR A 83 -9.07 -6.64 -5.53
N LYS A 84 -9.10 -7.96 -5.67
CA LYS A 84 -8.72 -8.87 -4.58
C LYS A 84 -7.25 -8.74 -4.26
N PHE A 85 -6.88 -8.97 -2.99
CA PHE A 85 -5.49 -8.85 -2.53
C PHE A 85 -4.53 -9.72 -3.34
N GLU A 86 -4.91 -10.99 -3.57
CA GLU A 86 -4.08 -11.98 -4.26
C GLU A 86 -3.74 -11.56 -5.69
N ASP A 87 -4.67 -10.93 -6.39
CA ASP A 87 -4.46 -10.42 -7.75
C ASP A 87 -3.70 -9.08 -7.73
N GLY A 88 -4.01 -8.24 -6.77
CA GLY A 88 -3.40 -6.93 -6.60
C GLY A 88 -1.92 -7.01 -6.26
N ILE A 89 -1.51 -7.91 -5.36
CA ILE A 89 -0.11 -8.08 -4.98
C ILE A 89 0.75 -8.58 -6.14
N LYS A 90 0.25 -9.53 -6.94
CA LYS A 90 0.95 -10.02 -8.14
C LYS A 90 1.19 -8.92 -9.15
N LYS A 91 0.18 -8.11 -9.44
CA LYS A 91 0.31 -6.95 -10.33
C LYS A 91 1.31 -5.93 -9.78
N THR A 92 1.38 -5.74 -8.47
CA THR A 92 2.35 -4.85 -7.83
C THR A 92 3.77 -5.39 -7.96
N ILE A 93 3.98 -6.69 -7.69
CA ILE A 93 5.28 -7.34 -7.86
C ILE A 93 5.74 -7.22 -9.31
N GLN A 94 4.86 -7.53 -10.28
CA GLN A 94 5.19 -7.43 -11.70
C GLN A 94 5.57 -5.99 -12.09
N TRP A 95 4.85 -5.00 -11.57
CA TRP A 95 5.18 -3.60 -11.82
C TRP A 95 6.60 -3.25 -11.37
N TYR A 96 7.04 -3.72 -10.17
CA TYR A 96 8.41 -3.50 -9.69
C TYR A 96 9.45 -4.20 -10.57
N LEU A 97 9.15 -5.40 -11.08
CA LEU A 97 10.03 -6.12 -12.00
C LEU A 97 10.18 -5.38 -13.34
N ASP A 98 9.07 -4.83 -13.87
CA ASP A 98 9.04 -4.14 -15.14
C ASP A 98 9.63 -2.70 -15.06
N ASN A 99 9.66 -2.10 -13.87
CA ASN A 99 10.13 -0.73 -13.66
C ASN A 99 11.42 -0.69 -12.81
N LYS A 100 12.37 -1.54 -13.13
CA LYS A 100 13.61 -1.72 -12.38
C LYS A 100 14.41 -0.42 -12.29
N GLU A 101 14.59 0.30 -13.38
CA GLU A 101 15.31 1.56 -13.45
C GLU A 101 14.75 2.61 -12.48
N TRP A 102 13.40 2.67 -12.34
CA TRP A 102 12.76 3.62 -11.44
C TRP A 102 13.17 3.44 -9.98
N TRP A 103 13.12 2.22 -9.45
CA TRP A 103 13.47 1.99 -8.04
C TRP A 103 14.99 1.88 -7.82
N GLU A 104 15.78 1.47 -8.82
CA GLU A 104 17.26 1.50 -8.73
C GLU A 104 17.77 2.93 -8.60
N THR A 105 17.21 3.90 -9.31
CA THR A 105 17.52 5.33 -9.15
C THR A 105 17.29 5.81 -7.73
N ILE A 106 16.22 5.33 -7.08
CA ILE A 106 15.93 5.68 -5.68
C ILE A 106 16.94 5.04 -4.72
N ILE A 107 17.31 3.76 -4.93
CA ILE A 107 18.21 3.01 -4.03
C ILE A 107 19.67 3.44 -4.21
N SER A 108 20.11 3.85 -5.40
CA SER A 108 21.49 4.22 -5.72
C SER A 108 22.05 5.42 -4.92
N GLY A 109 21.21 6.08 -4.13
CA GLY A 109 21.60 7.23 -3.31
C GLY A 109 21.49 8.58 -4.01
N GLU A 110 21.11 8.64 -5.28
CA GLU A 110 20.83 9.91 -5.96
C GLU A 110 19.70 10.68 -5.28
N TYR A 111 18.73 9.96 -4.71
CA TYR A 111 17.68 10.54 -3.90
C TYR A 111 18.20 11.13 -2.59
N GLN A 112 19.22 10.55 -1.95
CA GLN A 112 19.85 11.10 -0.76
C GLN A 112 20.56 12.43 -1.07
N ASN A 113 21.28 12.48 -2.18
CA ASN A 113 21.91 13.73 -2.66
C ASN A 113 20.88 14.82 -2.96
N TYR A 114 19.71 14.45 -3.50
CA TYR A 114 18.60 15.37 -3.71
C TYR A 114 18.02 15.86 -2.39
N TYR A 115 17.83 14.98 -1.42
CA TYR A 115 17.32 15.31 -0.09
C TYR A 115 18.27 16.25 0.67
N GLU A 116 19.56 15.96 0.66
CA GLU A 116 20.58 16.82 1.25
C GLU A 116 20.61 18.20 0.60
N LYS A 117 20.55 18.30 -0.73
CA LYS A 117 20.48 19.58 -1.45
C LYS A 117 19.24 20.40 -1.12
N MET A 118 18.11 19.77 -0.90
CA MET A 118 16.84 20.45 -0.62
C MET A 118 16.71 20.89 0.83
N TYR A 119 17.34 20.20 1.79
CA TYR A 119 17.12 20.40 3.22
C TYR A 119 18.37 20.83 4.00
N SER A 120 19.58 20.81 3.40
CA SER A 120 20.83 21.24 4.04
C SER A 120 20.92 22.76 4.35
N ASN A 121 19.97 23.54 3.85
CA ASN A 121 19.90 24.99 4.06
C ASN A 121 18.72 25.44 4.95
N ARG A 122 18.25 24.59 5.85
CA ARG A 122 17.25 24.94 6.85
C ARG A 122 17.76 24.87 8.27
#